data_d14f8f9345624383e10098eeb7df9c84
#
_entry.id   d14f8f9345624383e10098eeb7df9c84
#
_cell.length_a   1.000
_cell.length_b   1.000
_cell.length_c   1.000
_cell.angle_alpha   90.00
_cell.angle_beta   90.00
_cell.angle_gamma   90.00
#
_symmetry.space_group_name_H-M   'P 1'
#
loop_
_entity.id
_entity.type
_entity.pdbx_description
1 polymer ?
#
loop_
_entity_poly.entity_id
_entity_poly.type
_entity_poly.pdbx_seq_one_letter_code
_entity_poly.pdbx_strand_id
1 'polypeptide(L)'
;IVALGHTSAGIDLIRQATDCGALLSTHLGNGTASMLSKHDNPILAQLSEDRLSASFITDGYHLSKEQLQLYLRAKGPDRTILVTDATSAAAAAPGIYGLGPMTLERQQEPVALSPDTGRPAGSAVTLDQCLQNVINWFDLSLDDAISWASDNPRKILGNSISENDFSDQRINWKKMEGMWKVMEVQTGKFKIKN
;
A
#
# COMPACT_ATOMS: atom_id res chain seq x y z
N ILE A 1 11.36 -12.87 -5.54
CA ILE A 1 9.92 -12.62 -5.74
C ILE A 1 9.76 -11.69 -6.93
N VAL A 2 8.83 -12.03 -7.82
CA VAL A 2 8.47 -11.20 -8.97
C VAL A 2 7.13 -10.53 -8.66
N ALA A 3 7.10 -9.20 -8.82
CA ALA A 3 5.91 -8.40 -8.67
C ALA A 3 5.54 -7.72 -10.01
N LEU A 4 4.24 -7.64 -10.30
CA LEU A 4 3.69 -7.02 -11.49
C LEU A 4 3.27 -5.58 -11.15
N GLY A 5 3.81 -4.61 -11.85
CA GLY A 5 3.45 -3.20 -11.65
C GLY A 5 3.42 -2.42 -12.96
N HIS A 6 2.63 -1.34 -13.03
CA HIS A 6 2.53 -0.44 -14.18
C HIS A 6 2.33 -1.16 -15.53
N THR A 7 1.52 -2.22 -15.53
CA THR A 7 1.32 -3.07 -16.72
C THR A 7 0.00 -2.75 -17.42
N SER A 8 -0.03 -2.92 -18.74
CA SER A 8 -1.24 -2.93 -19.56
C SER A 8 -1.67 -4.36 -19.94
N ALA A 9 -1.04 -5.40 -19.37
CA ALA A 9 -1.29 -6.79 -19.68
C ALA A 9 -2.72 -7.22 -19.37
N GLY A 10 -3.35 -7.94 -20.30
CA GLY A 10 -4.66 -8.57 -20.12
C GLY A 10 -4.57 -9.90 -19.38
N ILE A 11 -5.71 -10.58 -19.27
CA ILE A 11 -5.92 -11.77 -18.45
C ILE A 11 -4.92 -12.89 -18.78
N ASP A 12 -4.74 -13.22 -20.05
CA ASP A 12 -3.90 -14.34 -20.44
C ASP A 12 -2.42 -14.10 -20.11
N LEU A 13 -1.94 -12.88 -20.30
CA LEU A 13 -0.54 -12.54 -20.01
C LEU A 13 -0.28 -12.48 -18.50
N ILE A 14 -1.23 -12.01 -17.71
CA ILE A 14 -1.14 -12.04 -16.23
C ILE A 14 -1.08 -13.51 -15.74
N ARG A 15 -1.91 -14.40 -16.28
CA ARG A 15 -1.86 -15.83 -15.96
C ARG A 15 -0.51 -16.45 -16.31
N GLN A 16 0.01 -16.19 -17.50
CA GLN A 16 1.34 -16.66 -17.91
C GLN A 16 2.45 -16.15 -16.98
N ALA A 17 2.39 -14.87 -16.59
CA ALA A 17 3.35 -14.32 -15.62
C ALA A 17 3.27 -15.04 -14.26
N THR A 18 2.07 -15.38 -13.82
CA THR A 18 1.85 -16.14 -12.58
C THR A 18 2.32 -17.60 -12.72
N ASP A 19 2.11 -18.23 -13.87
CA ASP A 19 2.65 -19.57 -14.19
C ASP A 19 4.20 -19.57 -14.17
N CYS A 20 4.82 -18.44 -14.50
CA CYS A 20 6.26 -18.21 -14.40
C CYS A 20 6.75 -17.77 -13.02
N GLY A 21 5.87 -17.70 -12.02
CA GLY A 21 6.23 -17.43 -10.63
C GLY A 21 6.04 -15.99 -10.15
N ALA A 22 5.27 -15.17 -10.84
CA ALA A 22 4.83 -13.88 -10.27
C ALA A 22 3.86 -14.12 -9.11
N LEU A 23 4.06 -13.41 -7.98
CA LEU A 23 3.31 -13.61 -6.73
C LEU A 23 2.60 -12.35 -6.22
N LEU A 24 2.92 -11.18 -6.73
CA LEU A 24 2.44 -9.92 -6.20
C LEU A 24 2.02 -8.96 -7.31
N SER A 25 0.92 -8.26 -7.10
CA SER A 25 0.53 -7.05 -7.83
C SER A 25 1.00 -5.83 -7.03
N THR A 26 1.86 -5.01 -7.63
CA THR A 26 2.42 -3.82 -6.98
C THR A 26 1.42 -2.68 -7.05
N HIS A 27 1.13 -2.04 -5.89
CA HIS A 27 0.21 -0.89 -5.73
C HIS A 27 -0.94 -0.90 -6.76
N LEU A 28 -1.68 -2.02 -6.78
CA LEU A 28 -2.67 -2.33 -7.81
C LEU A 28 -3.71 -1.20 -7.98
N GLY A 29 -3.95 -0.84 -9.22
CA GLY A 29 -4.81 0.28 -9.60
C GLY A 29 -4.06 1.56 -9.91
N ASN A 30 -2.77 1.66 -9.56
CA ASN A 30 -1.93 2.80 -9.85
C ASN A 30 -1.08 2.57 -11.11
N GLY A 31 -0.69 3.65 -11.78
CA GLY A 31 0.07 3.58 -13.03
C GLY A 31 -0.69 2.95 -14.20
N THR A 32 -2.02 2.86 -14.12
CA THR A 32 -2.88 2.35 -15.19
C THR A 32 -3.44 3.48 -16.04
N ALA A 33 -3.82 3.15 -17.29
CA ALA A 33 -4.50 4.09 -18.16
C ALA A 33 -5.86 4.49 -17.57
N SER A 34 -6.29 5.75 -17.81
CA SER A 34 -7.58 6.25 -17.36
C SER A 34 -8.78 5.60 -18.06
N MET A 35 -8.55 5.01 -19.23
CA MET A 35 -9.57 4.24 -19.97
C MET A 35 -9.07 2.81 -20.15
N LEU A 36 -9.86 1.84 -19.74
CA LEU A 36 -9.55 0.42 -19.82
C LEU A 36 -10.62 -0.34 -20.61
N SER A 37 -10.19 -1.44 -21.24
CA SER A 37 -11.14 -2.37 -21.87
C SER A 37 -12.10 -2.93 -20.82
N LYS A 38 -13.37 -3.06 -21.18
CA LYS A 38 -14.42 -3.54 -20.28
C LYS A 38 -14.18 -4.98 -19.81
N HIS A 39 -13.71 -5.85 -20.70
CA HIS A 39 -13.68 -7.30 -20.48
C HIS A 39 -12.27 -7.85 -20.25
N ASP A 40 -11.25 -7.16 -20.76
CA ASP A 40 -9.86 -7.57 -20.63
C ASP A 40 -8.99 -6.35 -20.31
N ASN A 41 -8.61 -6.23 -19.06
CA ASN A 41 -7.81 -5.11 -18.57
C ASN A 41 -6.92 -5.55 -17.40
N PRO A 42 -5.83 -4.83 -17.15
CA PRO A 42 -4.83 -5.21 -16.13
C PRO A 42 -5.37 -5.25 -14.71
N ILE A 43 -6.37 -4.46 -14.37
CA ILE A 43 -6.94 -4.46 -13.02
C ILE A 43 -7.78 -5.72 -12.82
N LEU A 44 -8.71 -5.99 -13.75
CA LEU A 44 -9.54 -7.19 -13.72
C LEU A 44 -8.68 -8.46 -13.72
N ALA A 45 -7.66 -8.51 -14.60
CA ALA A 45 -6.74 -9.64 -14.72
C ALA A 45 -6.03 -9.95 -13.40
N GLN A 46 -5.50 -8.93 -12.72
CA GLN A 46 -4.78 -9.11 -11.46
C GLN A 46 -5.71 -9.34 -10.27
N LEU A 47 -6.89 -8.72 -10.23
CA LEU A 47 -7.87 -8.97 -9.16
C LEU A 47 -8.44 -10.38 -9.21
N SER A 48 -8.68 -10.92 -10.42
CA SER A 48 -9.25 -12.26 -10.61
C SER A 48 -8.22 -13.40 -10.53
N GLU A 49 -6.92 -13.11 -10.48
CA GLU A 49 -5.88 -14.13 -10.33
C GLU A 49 -5.61 -14.41 -8.85
N ASP A 50 -6.14 -15.53 -8.36
CA ASP A 50 -6.10 -15.89 -6.93
C ASP A 50 -4.70 -16.24 -6.40
N ARG A 51 -3.75 -16.54 -7.27
CA ARG A 51 -2.36 -16.82 -6.89
C ARG A 51 -1.55 -15.55 -6.62
N LEU A 52 -2.05 -14.38 -7.07
CA LEU A 52 -1.42 -13.09 -6.80
C LEU A 52 -1.98 -12.48 -5.51
N SER A 53 -1.10 -12.13 -4.60
CA SER A 53 -1.39 -11.09 -3.60
C SER A 53 -1.37 -9.72 -4.26
N ALA A 54 -1.99 -8.73 -3.63
CA ALA A 54 -1.96 -7.36 -4.15
C ALA A 54 -1.64 -6.36 -3.04
N SER A 55 -0.73 -5.45 -3.33
CA SER A 55 -0.48 -4.30 -2.48
C SER A 55 -1.31 -3.11 -2.90
N PHE A 56 -1.73 -2.29 -1.92
CA PHE A 56 -2.59 -1.12 -2.11
C PHE A 56 -2.05 0.07 -1.34
N ILE A 57 -2.06 1.24 -1.99
CA ILE A 57 -1.83 2.53 -1.34
C ILE A 57 -3.17 3.00 -0.80
N THR A 58 -3.25 3.19 0.51
CA THR A 58 -4.51 3.51 1.21
C THR A 58 -4.51 4.94 1.74
N ASP A 59 -4.05 5.88 0.93
CA ASP A 59 -3.97 7.30 1.26
C ASP A 59 -5.26 8.10 0.93
N GLY A 60 -6.14 7.52 0.11
CA GLY A 60 -7.38 8.17 -0.34
C GLY A 60 -7.21 9.11 -1.53
N TYR A 61 -6.00 9.21 -2.09
CA TYR A 61 -5.67 10.03 -3.26
C TYR A 61 -5.37 9.19 -4.49
N HIS A 62 -4.66 8.09 -4.33
CA HIS A 62 -4.34 7.16 -5.41
C HIS A 62 -5.54 6.34 -5.86
N LEU A 63 -6.35 5.89 -4.91
CA LEU A 63 -7.59 5.15 -5.16
C LEU A 63 -8.73 5.79 -4.37
N SER A 64 -9.91 5.87 -4.95
CA SER A 64 -11.09 6.24 -4.18
C SER A 64 -11.41 5.14 -3.15
N LYS A 65 -12.14 5.51 -2.09
CA LYS A 65 -12.54 4.53 -1.05
C LYS A 65 -13.36 3.39 -1.64
N GLU A 66 -14.22 3.70 -2.60
CA GLU A 66 -15.10 2.74 -3.28
C GLU A 66 -14.28 1.75 -4.12
N GLN A 67 -13.30 2.23 -4.90
CA GLN A 67 -12.40 1.37 -5.65
C GLN A 67 -11.60 0.45 -4.71
N LEU A 68 -11.00 1.04 -3.67
CA LEU A 68 -10.25 0.30 -2.68
C LEU A 68 -11.11 -0.78 -2.01
N GLN A 69 -12.34 -0.44 -1.59
CA GLN A 69 -13.26 -1.41 -0.98
C GLN A 69 -13.55 -2.60 -1.90
N LEU A 70 -13.77 -2.35 -3.19
CA LEU A 70 -14.00 -3.41 -4.18
C LEU A 70 -12.76 -4.29 -4.36
N TYR A 71 -11.58 -3.69 -4.44
CA TYR A 71 -10.32 -4.42 -4.63
C TYR A 71 -9.95 -5.26 -3.42
N LEU A 72 -10.13 -4.73 -2.21
CA LEU A 72 -9.93 -5.46 -0.96
C LEU A 72 -10.87 -6.67 -0.84
N ARG A 73 -12.14 -6.50 -1.20
CA ARG A 73 -13.11 -7.61 -1.24
C ARG A 73 -12.75 -8.67 -2.26
N ALA A 74 -12.29 -8.27 -3.44
CA ALA A 74 -11.89 -9.21 -4.49
C ALA A 74 -10.64 -10.02 -4.10
N LYS A 75 -9.66 -9.40 -3.46
CA LYS A 75 -8.45 -10.10 -3.00
C LYS A 75 -8.64 -10.88 -1.72
N GLY A 76 -9.51 -10.42 -0.84
CA GLY A 76 -9.70 -11.00 0.48
C GLY A 76 -8.53 -10.74 1.44
N PRO A 77 -8.72 -11.08 2.72
CA PRO A 77 -7.79 -10.69 3.79
C PRO A 77 -6.38 -11.30 3.65
N ASP A 78 -6.29 -12.54 3.18
CA ASP A 78 -5.01 -13.26 3.13
C ASP A 78 -4.07 -12.82 2.00
N ARG A 79 -4.60 -12.13 0.99
CA ARG A 79 -3.85 -11.68 -0.19
C ARG A 79 -3.75 -10.17 -0.31
N THR A 80 -4.23 -9.45 0.70
CA THR A 80 -4.14 -7.99 0.78
C THR A 80 -2.87 -7.56 1.50
N ILE A 81 -2.17 -6.58 0.95
CA ILE A 81 -0.98 -5.97 1.54
C ILE A 81 -1.16 -4.44 1.54
N LEU A 82 -0.84 -3.79 2.63
CA LEU A 82 -0.77 -2.33 2.70
C LEU A 82 0.64 -1.85 2.40
N VAL A 83 0.74 -0.87 1.51
CA VAL A 83 2.00 -0.18 1.20
C VAL A 83 1.77 1.33 1.17
N THR A 84 2.83 2.07 1.36
CA THR A 84 2.79 3.54 1.26
C THR A 84 3.11 4.02 -0.14
N ASP A 85 4.04 3.38 -0.83
CA ASP A 85 4.71 3.92 -2.01
C ASP A 85 5.25 5.34 -1.75
N ALA A 86 5.80 5.52 -0.52
CA ALA A 86 6.19 6.80 0.00
C ALA A 86 7.47 7.33 -0.66
N THR A 87 7.44 8.60 -0.97
CA THR A 87 8.59 9.34 -1.53
C THR A 87 9.35 10.09 -0.45
N SER A 88 10.38 10.86 -0.84
CA SER A 88 11.10 11.76 0.04
C SER A 88 10.21 12.84 0.70
N ALA A 89 8.99 13.04 0.20
CA ALA A 89 8.01 13.96 0.77
C ALA A 89 7.19 13.36 1.94
N ALA A 90 7.36 12.06 2.24
CA ALA A 90 6.61 11.40 3.30
C ALA A 90 6.97 11.94 4.67
N ALA A 91 5.96 12.18 5.50
CA ALA A 91 6.09 12.77 6.84
C ALA A 91 6.84 14.12 6.89
N ALA A 92 7.12 14.75 5.76
CA ALA A 92 7.77 16.06 5.67
C ALA A 92 6.75 17.21 5.66
N ALA A 93 7.17 18.45 5.82
CA ALA A 93 6.30 19.62 5.66
C ALA A 93 5.89 19.82 4.18
N PRO A 94 4.82 20.56 3.88
CA PRO A 94 4.54 21.00 2.52
C PRO A 94 5.75 21.69 1.87
N GLY A 95 6.03 21.37 0.62
CA GLY A 95 7.22 21.90 -0.07
C GLY A 95 7.60 21.09 -1.31
N ILE A 96 8.78 21.42 -1.85
CA ILE A 96 9.35 20.79 -3.04
C ILE A 96 10.41 19.76 -2.63
N TYR A 97 10.34 18.58 -3.22
CA TYR A 97 11.19 17.43 -2.90
C TYR A 97 11.74 16.79 -4.16
N GLY A 98 12.89 16.11 -4.06
CA GLY A 98 13.50 15.38 -5.17
C GLY A 98 13.19 13.87 -5.10
N LEU A 99 12.96 13.26 -6.27
CA LEU A 99 12.91 11.81 -6.44
C LEU A 99 13.75 11.44 -7.68
N GLY A 100 15.03 11.14 -7.48
CA GLY A 100 15.97 11.00 -8.58
C GLY A 100 16.01 12.29 -9.42
N PRO A 101 15.78 12.19 -10.74
CA PRO A 101 15.75 13.38 -11.62
C PRO A 101 14.42 14.15 -11.55
N MET A 102 13.40 13.63 -10.88
CA MET A 102 12.09 14.26 -10.82
C MET A 102 11.96 15.20 -9.62
N THR A 103 11.18 16.26 -9.80
CA THR A 103 10.72 17.14 -8.73
C THR A 103 9.32 16.76 -8.33
N LEU A 104 9.04 16.75 -7.03
CA LEU A 104 7.75 16.47 -6.44
C LEU A 104 7.29 17.67 -5.62
N GLU A 105 6.02 17.96 -5.64
CA GLU A 105 5.37 18.93 -4.77
C GLU A 105 4.48 18.22 -3.77
N ARG A 106 4.73 18.42 -2.47
CA ARG A 106 3.82 18.06 -1.39
C ARG A 106 3.07 19.29 -0.94
N GLN A 107 1.75 19.21 -0.99
CA GLN A 107 0.85 20.23 -0.46
C GLN A 107 0.49 19.91 1.00
N GLN A 108 -0.71 20.26 1.47
CA GLN A 108 -1.15 19.93 2.84
C GLN A 108 -1.51 18.45 2.98
N GLU A 109 -2.08 17.88 1.93
CA GLU A 109 -2.48 16.48 1.87
C GLU A 109 -1.25 15.56 1.75
N PRO A 110 -1.35 14.29 2.24
CA PRO A 110 -0.25 13.34 2.22
C PRO A 110 -0.06 12.68 0.84
N VAL A 111 -0.04 13.47 -0.22
CA VAL A 111 0.21 13.06 -1.60
C VAL A 111 1.36 13.87 -2.17
N ALA A 112 2.22 13.21 -2.95
CA ALA A 112 3.26 13.87 -3.72
C ALA A 112 2.81 13.99 -5.18
N LEU A 113 2.80 15.20 -5.71
CA LEU A 113 2.36 15.48 -7.08
C LEU A 113 3.56 15.81 -7.98
N SER A 114 3.51 15.37 -9.21
CA SER A 114 4.42 15.87 -10.24
C SER A 114 3.97 17.28 -10.65
N PRO A 115 4.79 18.32 -10.52
CA PRO A 115 4.42 19.68 -10.92
C PRO A 115 4.09 19.79 -12.41
N ASP A 116 4.73 18.95 -13.25
CA ASP A 116 4.54 18.98 -14.71
C ASP A 116 3.17 18.42 -15.13
N THR A 117 2.65 17.44 -14.41
CA THR A 117 1.41 16.72 -14.80
C THR A 117 0.27 16.92 -13.84
N GLY A 118 0.52 17.39 -12.63
CA GLY A 118 -0.46 17.46 -11.53
C GLY A 118 -0.94 16.09 -11.04
N ARG A 119 -0.30 15.00 -11.48
CA ARG A 119 -0.68 13.63 -11.10
C ARG A 119 0.13 13.16 -9.89
N PRO A 120 -0.43 12.24 -9.08
CA PRO A 120 0.35 11.58 -8.05
C PRO A 120 1.60 10.90 -8.64
N ALA A 121 2.72 11.09 -7.95
CA ALA A 121 4.01 10.51 -8.27
C ALA A 121 4.61 9.91 -6.99
N GLY A 122 3.96 8.87 -6.50
CA GLY A 122 4.13 8.29 -5.19
C GLY A 122 3.40 9.04 -4.08
N SER A 123 3.36 8.45 -2.90
CA SER A 123 2.63 9.02 -1.76
C SER A 123 3.52 9.83 -0.81
N ALA A 124 2.89 10.59 0.06
CA ALA A 124 3.52 11.20 1.22
C ALA A 124 2.91 10.69 2.54
N VAL A 125 2.13 9.61 2.46
CA VAL A 125 1.49 8.95 3.61
C VAL A 125 2.49 8.09 4.37
N THR A 126 2.28 7.94 5.67
CA THR A 126 2.99 6.96 6.50
C THR A 126 2.21 5.66 6.62
N LEU A 127 2.87 4.55 6.95
CA LEU A 127 2.19 3.25 7.02
C LEU A 127 1.15 3.19 8.14
N ASP A 128 1.38 3.84 9.26
CA ASP A 128 0.39 3.96 10.34
C ASP A 128 -0.86 4.74 9.89
N GLN A 129 -0.73 5.77 9.06
CA GLN A 129 -1.86 6.44 8.44
C GLN A 129 -2.61 5.53 7.46
N CYS A 130 -1.89 4.71 6.69
CA CYS A 130 -2.50 3.69 5.84
C CYS A 130 -3.38 2.72 6.66
N LEU A 131 -2.88 2.22 7.79
CA LEU A 131 -3.64 1.36 8.70
C LEU A 131 -4.87 2.09 9.27
N GLN A 132 -4.67 3.31 9.79
CA GLN A 132 -5.77 4.12 10.32
C GLN A 132 -6.88 4.35 9.30
N ASN A 133 -6.51 4.61 8.05
CA ASN A 133 -7.45 4.82 6.97
C ASN A 133 -8.34 3.59 6.72
N VAL A 134 -7.77 2.40 6.56
CA VAL A 134 -8.57 1.18 6.30
C VAL A 134 -9.44 0.80 7.49
N ILE A 135 -8.93 0.96 8.72
CA ILE A 135 -9.72 0.73 9.93
C ILE A 135 -10.94 1.65 9.97
N ASN A 136 -10.72 2.96 9.76
CA ASN A 136 -11.78 3.96 9.88
C ASN A 136 -12.76 3.94 8.70
N TRP A 137 -12.29 3.58 7.49
CA TRP A 137 -13.15 3.58 6.30
C TRP A 137 -14.00 2.32 6.17
N PHE A 138 -13.50 1.18 6.64
CA PHE A 138 -14.10 -0.11 6.39
C PHE A 138 -14.46 -0.89 7.67
N ASP A 139 -14.37 -0.23 8.84
CA ASP A 139 -14.61 -0.84 10.16
C ASP A 139 -13.80 -2.13 10.36
N LEU A 140 -12.55 -2.10 9.89
CA LEU A 140 -11.62 -3.22 10.00
C LEU A 140 -11.08 -3.30 11.44
N SER A 141 -10.81 -4.51 11.93
CA SER A 141 -10.12 -4.67 13.20
C SER A 141 -8.66 -4.19 13.11
N LEU A 142 -8.07 -3.79 14.23
CA LEU A 142 -6.65 -3.43 14.26
C LEU A 142 -5.77 -4.62 13.89
N ASP A 143 -6.11 -5.81 14.32
CA ASP A 143 -5.35 -7.04 14.07
C ASP A 143 -5.35 -7.39 12.58
N ASP A 144 -6.50 -7.26 11.90
CA ASP A 144 -6.58 -7.45 10.45
C ASP A 144 -5.72 -6.43 9.70
N ALA A 145 -5.79 -5.14 10.08
CA ALA A 145 -5.00 -4.10 9.46
C ALA A 145 -3.49 -4.32 9.66
N ILE A 146 -3.07 -4.75 10.85
CA ILE A 146 -1.67 -5.12 11.14
C ILE A 146 -1.27 -6.34 10.30
N SER A 147 -2.12 -7.34 10.18
CA SER A 147 -1.84 -8.51 9.34
C SER A 147 -1.58 -8.11 7.88
N TRP A 148 -2.35 -7.17 7.34
CA TRP A 148 -2.15 -6.68 5.98
C TRP A 148 -0.84 -5.87 5.80
N ALA A 149 -0.37 -5.21 6.85
CA ALA A 149 0.86 -4.40 6.81
C ALA A 149 2.13 -5.18 7.21
N SER A 150 2.00 -6.34 7.87
CA SER A 150 3.11 -7.09 8.45
C SER A 150 3.09 -8.57 8.08
N ASP A 151 2.03 -9.33 8.44
CA ASP A 151 2.06 -10.79 8.30
C ASP A 151 1.96 -11.23 6.85
N ASN A 152 1.08 -10.60 6.06
CA ASN A 152 0.92 -10.93 4.64
C ASN A 152 2.18 -10.64 3.82
N PRO A 153 2.86 -9.48 3.97
CA PRO A 153 4.17 -9.28 3.34
C PRO A 153 5.20 -10.34 3.74
N ARG A 154 5.25 -10.73 5.01
CA ARG A 154 6.19 -11.77 5.51
C ARG A 154 5.91 -13.14 4.88
N LYS A 155 4.64 -13.51 4.73
CA LYS A 155 4.26 -14.76 4.06
C LYS A 155 4.80 -14.84 2.64
N ILE A 156 4.70 -13.75 1.87
CA ILE A 156 5.22 -13.68 0.50
C ILE A 156 6.75 -13.76 0.49
N LEU A 157 7.42 -13.12 1.45
CA LEU A 157 8.88 -13.16 1.58
C LEU A 157 9.43 -14.51 2.05
N GLY A 158 8.56 -15.48 2.35
CA GLY A 158 8.96 -16.84 2.68
C GLY A 158 9.56 -17.01 4.08
N ASN A 159 9.07 -16.29 5.08
CA ASN A 159 9.53 -16.37 6.49
C ASN A 159 11.06 -16.23 6.67
N SER A 160 11.73 -15.56 5.74
CA SER A 160 13.18 -15.34 5.82
C SER A 160 13.57 -14.39 6.97
N ILE A 161 12.60 -13.78 7.62
CA ILE A 161 12.80 -12.86 8.75
C ILE A 161 12.35 -13.59 10.01
N SER A 162 13.29 -13.82 10.93
CA SER A 162 13.01 -14.43 12.24
C SER A 162 12.21 -13.46 13.12
N GLU A 163 11.25 -13.96 13.88
CA GLU A 163 10.55 -13.15 14.90
C GLU A 163 11.52 -12.51 15.91
N ASN A 164 12.66 -13.14 16.15
CA ASN A 164 13.71 -12.62 17.03
C ASN A 164 14.41 -11.37 16.47
N ASP A 165 14.38 -11.15 15.15
CA ASP A 165 15.03 -9.98 14.53
C ASP A 165 14.33 -8.65 14.88
N PHE A 166 13.09 -8.71 15.38
CA PHE A 166 12.27 -7.56 15.75
C PHE A 166 11.77 -7.58 17.20
N SER A 167 12.32 -8.43 18.06
CA SER A 167 11.90 -8.59 19.47
C SER A 167 11.87 -7.26 20.25
N ASP A 168 12.72 -6.31 19.88
CA ASP A 168 12.85 -4.99 20.51
C ASP A 168 12.07 -3.87 19.78
N GLN A 169 11.29 -4.23 18.76
CA GLN A 169 10.49 -3.26 18.01
C GLN A 169 9.00 -3.40 18.36
N ARG A 170 8.40 -2.31 18.83
CA ARG A 170 6.99 -2.28 19.24
C ARG A 170 6.34 -0.98 18.81
N ILE A 171 5.08 -1.08 18.43
CA ILE A 171 4.22 0.07 18.18
C ILE A 171 3.03 -0.05 19.12
N ASN A 172 2.85 0.96 19.98
CA ASN A 172 1.72 1.03 20.90
C ASN A 172 0.60 1.85 20.29
N TRP A 173 -0.53 1.20 20.05
CA TRP A 173 -1.74 1.82 19.54
C TRP A 173 -2.74 2.08 20.66
N LYS A 174 -3.50 3.18 20.58
CA LYS A 174 -4.60 3.50 21.49
C LYS A 174 -5.79 4.04 20.72
N LYS A 175 -6.98 3.58 21.08
CA LYS A 175 -8.23 4.14 20.54
C LYS A 175 -8.57 5.43 21.30
N MET A 176 -8.64 6.55 20.58
CA MET A 176 -8.96 7.87 21.12
C MET A 176 -10.05 8.49 20.25
N GLU A 177 -11.16 8.91 20.87
CA GLU A 177 -12.30 9.52 20.16
C GLU A 177 -12.80 8.68 18.98
N GLY A 178 -12.79 7.36 19.17
CA GLY A 178 -13.22 6.40 18.13
C GLY A 178 -12.15 6.03 17.10
N MET A 179 -11.03 6.72 17.04
CA MET A 179 -9.94 6.47 16.07
C MET A 179 -8.74 5.81 16.73
N TRP A 180 -8.10 4.88 16.03
CA TRP A 180 -6.81 4.32 16.44
C TRP A 180 -5.67 5.29 16.13
N LYS A 181 -4.79 5.52 17.13
CA LYS A 181 -3.60 6.37 17.00
C LYS A 181 -2.37 5.64 17.52
N VAL A 182 -1.24 5.86 16.86
CA VAL A 182 0.07 5.43 17.38
C VAL A 182 0.47 6.35 18.52
N MET A 183 0.73 5.79 19.67
CA MET A 183 1.12 6.54 20.88
C MET A 183 2.63 6.49 21.12
N GLU A 184 3.25 5.37 20.76
CA GLU A 184 4.67 5.17 20.98
C GLU A 184 5.22 4.19 19.95
N VAL A 185 6.40 4.49 19.43
CA VAL A 185 7.19 3.57 18.62
C VAL A 185 8.49 3.29 19.37
N GLN A 186 8.75 2.03 19.65
CA GLN A 186 10.02 1.58 20.23
C GLN A 186 10.80 0.80 19.16
N THR A 187 12.05 1.17 18.95
CA THR A 187 12.97 0.47 18.05
C THR A 187 14.32 0.32 18.77
N GLY A 188 14.61 -0.87 19.26
CA GLY A 188 15.76 -1.13 20.10
C GLY A 188 15.76 -0.22 21.34
N LYS A 189 16.80 0.59 21.51
CA LYS A 189 16.94 1.53 22.64
C LYS A 189 16.20 2.85 22.46
N PHE A 190 15.66 3.13 21.26
CA PHE A 190 14.98 4.40 20.95
C PHE A 190 13.49 4.27 21.19
N LYS A 191 12.90 5.30 21.80
CA LYS A 191 11.46 5.46 21.99
C LYS A 191 11.04 6.83 21.47
N ILE A 192 10.06 6.83 20.56
CA ILE A 192 9.41 8.04 20.06
C ILE A 192 7.99 8.03 20.62
N LYS A 193 7.60 9.09 21.31
CA LYS A 193 6.23 9.29 21.80
C LYS A 193 5.58 10.40 20.98
N ASN A 194 4.37 10.17 20.54
CA ASN A 194 3.51 11.16 19.87
C ASN A 194 2.58 11.84 20.86
#